data_ee52f336ae3d48d9e4aa0ea1c8c19e1a
#
_entry.id   ee52f336ae3d48d9e4aa0ea1c8c19e1a
#
_cell.length_a   1.000
_cell.length_b   1.000
_cell.length_c   1.000
_cell.angle_alpha   90.00
_cell.angle_beta   90.00
_cell.angle_gamma   90.00
#
_symmetry.space_group_name_H-M   'P 1'
#
loop_
_entity.id
_entity.type
_entity.pdbx_description
1 polymer ?
#
loop_
_entity_poly.entity_id
_entity_poly.type
_entity_poly.pdbx_seq_one_letter_code
_entity_poly.pdbx_strand_id
1 'polypeptide(L)' 'MKARDIRDLSADERAQKLAEAEKELFNLRIQQAAGQLEKPDRIRTVRRGIARIKTVMNEAKAAR' A
#
# COMPACT_ATOMS: atom_id res chain seq x y z
N MET A 1 0.83 8.16 -2.20
CA MET A 1 0.14 8.08 -3.50
C MET A 1 -1.32 8.47 -3.33
N LYS A 2 -1.80 9.38 -4.15
CA LYS A 2 -3.19 9.83 -4.07
C LYS A 2 -4.12 8.84 -4.77
N ALA A 3 -5.38 8.77 -4.33
CA ALA A 3 -6.37 7.87 -4.92
C ALA A 3 -6.50 8.07 -6.44
N ARG A 4 -6.43 9.32 -6.90
CA ARG A 4 -6.50 9.66 -8.33
C ARG A 4 -5.38 8.97 -9.12
N ASP A 5 -4.17 8.98 -8.58
CA ASP A 5 -3.01 8.37 -9.23
C ASP A 5 -3.18 6.85 -9.34
N ILE A 6 -3.78 6.26 -8.32
CA ILE A 6 -4.04 4.81 -8.30
C ILE A 6 -5.12 4.45 -9.32
N ARG A 7 -6.14 5.30 -9.48
CA ARG A 7 -7.21 5.07 -10.46
C ARG A 7 -6.69 5.12 -11.90
N ASP A 8 -5.64 5.89 -12.14
CA ASP A 8 -5.03 6.02 -13.48
C ASP A 8 -4.18 4.81 -13.85
N LEU A 9 -3.85 3.94 -12.89
CA LEU A 9 -3.08 2.73 -13.14
C LEU A 9 -3.94 1.62 -13.72
N SER A 10 -3.32 0.74 -14.52
CA SER A 10 -3.97 -0.48 -14.97
C SER A 10 -4.15 -1.45 -13.80
N ALA A 11 -4.98 -2.49 -14.00
CA ALA A 11 -5.20 -3.52 -12.99
C ALA A 11 -3.89 -4.21 -12.59
N ASP A 12 -3.04 -4.51 -13.57
CA ASP A 12 -1.75 -5.16 -13.32
C ASP A 12 -0.82 -4.24 -12.53
N GLU A 13 -0.80 -2.95 -12.88
CA GLU A 13 0.02 -1.98 -12.18
C GLU A 13 -0.44 -1.79 -10.73
N ARG A 14 -1.76 -1.79 -10.48
CA ARG A 14 -2.31 -1.72 -9.13
C ARG A 14 -1.89 -2.92 -8.31
N ALA A 15 -2.00 -4.12 -8.88
CA ALA A 15 -1.60 -5.35 -8.20
C ALA A 15 -0.12 -5.32 -7.83
N GLN A 16 0.72 -4.83 -8.75
CA GLN A 16 2.16 -4.71 -8.50
C GLN A 16 2.45 -3.71 -7.39
N LYS A 17 1.79 -2.54 -7.40
CA LYS A 17 1.95 -1.54 -6.35
C LYS A 17 1.51 -2.07 -4.99
N LEU A 18 0.43 -2.83 -4.96
CA LEU A 18 -0.05 -3.44 -3.73
C LEU A 18 0.97 -4.43 -3.17
N ALA A 19 1.52 -5.29 -4.03
CA ALA A 19 2.52 -6.27 -3.61
C ALA A 19 3.78 -5.58 -3.06
N GLU A 20 4.24 -4.52 -3.73
CA GLU A 20 5.40 -3.75 -3.28
C GLU A 20 5.14 -3.11 -1.92
N ALA A 21 3.96 -2.52 -1.72
CA ALA A 21 3.60 -1.86 -0.47
C ALA A 21 3.48 -2.87 0.67
N GLU A 22 2.90 -4.04 0.41
CA GLU A 22 2.79 -5.10 1.42
C GLU A 22 4.16 -5.62 1.83
N LYS A 23 5.08 -5.77 0.87
CA LYS A 23 6.46 -6.17 1.14
C LYS A 23 7.18 -5.13 2.01
N GLU A 24 6.99 -3.85 1.69
CA GLU A 24 7.58 -2.77 2.49
C GLU A 24 7.05 -2.79 3.92
N LEU A 25 5.73 -2.97 4.08
CA LEU A 25 5.12 -3.04 5.40
C LEU A 25 5.69 -4.20 6.22
N PHE A 26 5.85 -5.35 5.59
CA PHE A 26 6.44 -6.53 6.24
C PHE A 26 7.86 -6.23 6.74
N ASN A 27 8.68 -5.63 5.89
CA ASN A 27 10.06 -5.27 6.26
C ASN A 27 10.10 -4.25 7.39
N LEU A 28 9.20 -3.26 7.38
CA LEU A 28 9.11 -2.27 8.44
C LEU A 28 8.70 -2.89 9.76
N ARG A 29 7.80 -3.87 9.74
CA ARG A 29 7.38 -4.58 10.95
C ARG A 29 8.52 -5.40 11.54
N ILE A 30 9.34 -6.02 10.69
CA ILE A 30 10.53 -6.74 11.14
C ILE A 30 11.49 -5.78 11.84
N GLN A 31 11.74 -4.61 11.24
CA GLN A 31 12.61 -3.59 11.84
C GLN A 31 12.06 -3.12 13.18
N GLN A 32 10.75 -2.92 13.26
CA GLN A 32 10.12 -2.50 14.50
C GLN A 32 10.29 -3.55 15.61
N ALA A 33 10.09 -4.81 15.27
CA ALA A 33 10.24 -5.92 16.22
C ALA A 33 11.68 -6.05 16.71
N ALA A 34 12.64 -5.71 15.84
CA ALA A 34 14.07 -5.73 16.20
C ALA A 34 14.54 -4.45 16.91
N GLY A 35 13.65 -3.48 17.11
CA GLY A 35 14.01 -2.21 17.74
C GLY A 35 14.84 -1.29 16.86
N GLN A 36 14.84 -1.53 15.55
CA GLN A 36 15.68 -0.79 14.59
C GLN A 36 14.92 0.24 13.76
N LEU A 37 13.61 0.38 13.99
CA LEU A 37 12.80 1.32 13.21
C LEU A 37 12.99 2.74 13.71
N GLU A 38 13.54 3.62 12.86
CA GLU A 38 13.81 5.02 13.19
C GLU A 38 12.58 5.90 13.03
N LYS A 39 11.67 5.56 12.10
CA LYS A 39 10.51 6.39 11.76
C LYS A 39 9.23 5.56 11.83
N PRO A 40 8.59 5.45 12.99
CA PRO A 40 7.35 4.67 13.11
C PRO A 40 6.20 5.18 12.23
N ASP A 41 6.21 6.46 11.87
CA ASP A 41 5.21 7.05 10.97
C ASP A 41 5.23 6.42 9.59
N ARG A 42 6.34 5.83 9.17
CA ARG A 42 6.43 5.15 7.88
C ARG A 42 5.47 3.97 7.79
N ILE A 43 5.33 3.22 8.87
CA ILE A 43 4.36 2.11 8.93
C ILE A 43 2.95 2.62 8.68
N ARG A 44 2.57 3.73 9.31
CA ARG A 44 1.25 4.33 9.14
C ARG A 44 1.04 4.77 7.70
N THR A 45 2.02 5.44 7.11
CA THR A 45 1.96 5.92 5.74
C THR A 45 1.78 4.77 4.75
N VAL A 46 2.55 3.69 4.92
CA VAL A 46 2.47 2.52 4.04
C VAL A 46 1.12 1.82 4.20
N ARG A 47 0.63 1.68 5.42
CA ARG A 47 -0.69 1.07 5.67
C ARG A 47 -1.81 1.86 5.01
N ARG A 48 -1.75 3.20 5.07
CA ARG A 48 -2.73 4.07 4.39
C ARG A 48 -2.66 3.88 2.88
N GLY A 49 -1.45 3.77 2.32
CA GLY A 49 -1.27 3.52 0.90
C GLY A 49 -1.89 2.21 0.46
N ILE A 50 -1.68 1.14 1.24
CA ILE A 50 -2.28 -0.16 0.98
C ILE A 50 -3.81 -0.06 1.01
N ALA A 51 -4.37 0.61 2.00
CA ALA A 51 -5.81 0.78 2.12
C ALA A 51 -6.39 1.52 0.91
N ARG A 52 -5.71 2.56 0.42
CA ARG A 52 -6.14 3.29 -0.78
C ARG A 52 -6.13 2.42 -2.01
N ILE A 53 -5.07 1.64 -2.21
CA ILE A 53 -4.98 0.74 -3.37
C ILE A 53 -6.12 -0.28 -3.34
N LYS A 54 -6.37 -0.88 -2.19
CA LYS A 54 -7.45 -1.87 -2.03
C LYS A 54 -8.82 -1.24 -2.27
N THR A 55 -9.04 -0.01 -1.81
CA THR A 55 -10.29 0.71 -2.03
C THR A 55 -10.53 0.94 -3.52
N VAL A 56 -9.53 1.40 -4.25
CA VAL A 56 -9.65 1.62 -5.70
C VAL A 56 -9.89 0.30 -6.43
N MET A 57 -9.20 -0.77 -6.03
CA MET A 57 -9.43 -2.09 -6.62
C MET A 57 -10.86 -2.57 -6.41
N ASN A 58 -11.43 -2.32 -5.24
CA ASN A 58 -12.82 -2.68 -4.95
C ASN A 58 -13.80 -1.81 -5.73
N GLU A 59 -13.52 -0.51 -5.92
CA GLU A 59 -14.31 0.36 -6.78
C GLU A 59 -14.38 -0.19 -8.20
N ALA A 60 -13.24 -0.61 -8.73
CA ALA A 60 -13.16 -1.16 -10.08
C ALA A 60 -13.99 -2.45 -10.21
N LYS A 61 -13.99 -3.28 -9.17
CA LYS A 61 -14.84 -4.49 -9.14
C LYS A 61 -16.31 -4.14 -9.09
N ALA A 62 -16.70 -3.18 -8.26
CA ALA A 62 -18.09 -2.79 -8.08
C ALA A 62 -18.69 -2.13 -9.33
N ALA A 63 -17.83 -1.53 -10.16
CA ALA A 63 -18.25 -0.82 -11.37
C ALA A 63 -18.59 -1.76 -12.55
N ARG A 64 -18.40 -3.06 -12.42
CA ARG A 64 -18.67 -4.04 -13.49
C ARG A 64 -20.13 -4.41 -13.56
#